data_6317d3c48f0fbd3d3588f97d79a48e4b
#
_entry.id   6317d3c48f0fbd3d3588f97d79a48e4b
#
_cell.length_a   1.000
_cell.length_b   1.000
_cell.length_c   1.000
_cell.angle_alpha   90.00
_cell.angle_beta   90.00
_cell.angle_gamma   90.00
#
_symmetry.space_group_name_H-M   'P 1'
#
loop_
_entity.id
_entity.type
_entity.pdbx_description
1 polymer ?
#
loop_
_entity_poly.entity_id
_entity_poly.type
_entity_poly.pdbx_seq_one_letter_code
_entity_poly.pdbx_strand_id
1 'polypeptide(L)'
;HQRQRVGERYVCQCPECGGLSYSTDRGATWTYVPQPAPFNTVMQNVTYDIALHPTGVWITSFGGSVSKSNDRGKTWQSVPPDSFFLDVATNLNHRAFSVINAEGVLYVGTAGGINRSLDGGLTWTNFSHQNQTQPISGNFVVALGQQKWNNREYIWAATVNAEDPEETRAVSISEDGGFTWRVTLENEFAHNFAFEGASAYAVTDQGLYRSDDFGHTWAKFPTIVDENEKQPYLSEEYYCAGVLGNQLFVGGPDGLAVTANNGATWTLQRGSVAAGENGEPRTYAYPNPFSPSRHNQLRGDGHVRFQYNLTAPGTVTIKVFDFAMELVAEVVSSKPRNSAGNYFEIWDGKNTRGDVVHNGVYFYRIDLAGEGVHWGKVMVLD
;
A
#
# COMPACT_ATOMS: atom_id res chain seq x y z
N HIS A 1 1.65 26.08 -4.41
CA HIS A 1 2.21 25.79 -5.75
C HIS A 1 2.76 27.08 -6.36
N GLN A 2 4.07 27.32 -6.26
CA GLN A 2 4.73 28.38 -7.05
C GLN A 2 5.23 27.74 -8.34
N ARG A 3 4.68 28.19 -9.48
CA ARG A 3 5.19 27.84 -10.81
C ARG A 3 6.29 28.84 -11.17
N GLN A 4 7.52 28.41 -11.24
CA GLN A 4 8.60 29.18 -11.85
C GLN A 4 8.73 28.82 -13.33
N ARG A 5 8.73 29.86 -14.19
CA ARG A 5 8.91 29.72 -15.64
C ARG A 5 10.43 29.74 -15.93
N VAL A 6 10.98 28.64 -16.37
CA VAL A 6 12.35 28.55 -16.85
C VAL A 6 12.30 28.04 -18.29
N GLY A 7 12.40 28.97 -19.24
CA GLY A 7 12.25 28.66 -20.66
C GLY A 7 10.82 28.27 -21.05
N GLU A 8 10.63 27.64 -22.21
CA GLU A 8 9.30 27.17 -22.68
C GLU A 8 8.80 25.85 -22.03
N ARG A 9 9.40 25.40 -20.94
CA ARG A 9 8.97 24.19 -20.21
C ARG A 9 8.50 24.56 -18.81
N TYR A 10 7.32 24.09 -18.45
CA TYR A 10 6.83 24.15 -17.08
C TYR A 10 7.50 23.01 -16.29
N VAL A 11 8.45 23.35 -15.44
CA VAL A 11 8.97 22.42 -14.44
C VAL A 11 8.08 22.54 -13.21
N CYS A 12 7.29 21.52 -12.94
CA CYS A 12 6.62 21.40 -11.67
C CYS A 12 7.69 21.00 -10.63
N GLN A 13 8.27 21.99 -9.95
CA GLN A 13 8.98 21.70 -8.72
C GLN A 13 7.94 21.41 -7.65
N CYS A 14 7.66 20.14 -7.45
CA CYS A 14 6.95 19.66 -6.27
C CYS A 14 8.02 19.35 -5.21
N PRO A 15 8.26 20.22 -4.21
CA PRO A 15 9.21 19.93 -3.13
C PRO A 15 8.80 18.72 -2.27
N GLU A 16 7.58 18.22 -2.48
CA GLU A 16 6.91 17.22 -1.66
C GLU A 16 6.81 15.84 -2.36
N CYS A 17 7.34 15.71 -3.59
CA CYS A 17 7.19 14.49 -4.39
C CYS A 17 8.49 13.68 -4.41
N GLY A 18 8.58 12.73 -3.49
CA GLY A 18 9.65 11.74 -3.47
C GLY A 18 10.82 12.12 -2.56
N GLY A 19 11.34 11.14 -1.88
CA GLY A 19 12.44 11.26 -0.94
C GLY A 19 12.23 10.39 0.28
N LEU A 20 13.09 10.59 1.24
CA LEU A 20 13.08 9.88 2.51
C LEU A 20 12.86 10.87 3.64
N SER A 21 12.35 10.37 4.75
CA SER A 21 12.38 11.08 6.02
C SER A 21 12.93 10.15 7.09
N TYR A 22 13.78 10.64 7.96
CA TYR A 22 14.25 9.87 9.11
C TYR A 22 14.06 10.63 10.41
N SER A 23 13.85 9.89 11.48
CA SER A 23 13.76 10.39 12.85
C SER A 23 14.84 9.74 13.70
N THR A 24 15.42 10.52 14.62
CA THR A 24 16.36 10.02 15.65
C THR A 24 15.76 10.05 17.05
N ASP A 25 14.51 10.50 17.19
CA ASP A 25 13.78 10.69 18.45
C ASP A 25 12.44 9.94 18.47
N ARG A 26 12.38 8.79 17.82
CA ARG A 26 11.20 7.90 17.76
C ARG A 26 9.97 8.55 17.10
N GLY A 27 10.19 9.40 16.09
CA GLY A 27 9.12 10.01 15.33
C GLY A 27 8.62 11.36 15.90
N ALA A 28 9.22 11.88 16.98
CA ALA A 28 8.87 13.19 17.51
C ALA A 28 9.25 14.32 16.55
N THR A 29 10.40 14.20 15.89
CA THR A 29 10.81 15.08 14.79
C THR A 29 11.32 14.29 13.59
N TRP A 30 11.19 14.87 12.40
CA TRP A 30 11.57 14.24 11.14
C TRP A 30 12.50 15.13 10.33
N THR A 31 13.55 14.55 9.77
CA THR A 31 14.42 15.20 8.79
C THR A 31 14.12 14.67 7.40
N TYR A 32 13.77 15.57 6.49
CA TYR A 32 13.55 15.23 5.09
C TYR A 32 14.87 15.12 4.34
N VAL A 33 14.99 14.08 3.51
CA VAL A 33 16.10 13.83 2.60
C VAL A 33 15.52 13.75 1.19
N PRO A 34 15.88 14.68 0.29
CA PRO A 34 15.33 14.66 -1.07
C PRO A 34 15.77 13.40 -1.82
N GLN A 35 14.89 12.90 -2.68
CA GLN A 35 15.21 11.81 -3.57
C GLN A 35 16.39 12.18 -4.48
N PRO A 36 17.45 11.33 -4.57
CA PRO A 36 18.55 11.59 -5.48
C PRO A 36 18.03 11.59 -6.91
N ALA A 37 18.29 12.68 -7.64
CA ALA A 37 17.92 12.75 -9.04
C ALA A 37 18.91 11.94 -9.88
N PRO A 38 18.47 10.94 -10.64
CA PRO A 38 19.34 10.29 -11.60
C PRO A 38 19.68 11.28 -12.70
N PHE A 39 20.93 11.28 -13.14
CA PHE A 39 21.37 12.10 -14.26
C PHE A 39 20.63 11.66 -15.53
N ASN A 40 19.92 12.59 -16.19
CA ASN A 40 19.33 12.46 -17.53
C ASN A 40 18.13 11.50 -17.68
N THR A 41 17.36 11.20 -16.65
CA THR A 41 16.11 10.46 -16.83
C THR A 41 14.89 11.34 -16.59
N VAL A 42 13.91 11.24 -17.48
CA VAL A 42 12.57 11.82 -17.34
C VAL A 42 11.62 10.84 -16.65
N MET A 43 12.13 9.65 -16.28
CA MET A 43 11.35 8.60 -15.64
C MET A 43 11.12 8.91 -14.17
N GLN A 44 10.01 8.41 -13.67
CA GLN A 44 9.63 8.57 -12.27
C GLN A 44 10.69 7.99 -11.34
N ASN A 45 11.24 8.84 -10.48
CA ASN A 45 12.26 8.48 -9.50
C ASN A 45 11.68 8.61 -8.08
N VAL A 46 10.89 7.62 -7.70
CA VAL A 46 10.27 7.51 -6.38
C VAL A 46 10.93 6.36 -5.64
N THR A 47 11.25 6.55 -4.37
CA THR A 47 11.75 5.46 -3.53
C THR A 47 10.62 4.47 -3.26
N TYR A 48 10.84 3.21 -3.63
CA TYR A 48 9.90 2.11 -3.37
C TYR A 48 10.23 1.36 -2.09
N ASP A 49 11.52 1.14 -1.82
CA ASP A 49 11.94 0.35 -0.68
C ASP A 49 13.27 0.82 -0.11
N ILE A 50 13.57 0.43 1.13
CA ILE A 50 14.75 0.83 1.88
C ILE A 50 15.29 -0.32 2.72
N ALA A 51 16.61 -0.52 2.67
CA ALA A 51 17.31 -1.45 3.54
C ALA A 51 18.47 -0.78 4.29
N LEU A 52 18.60 -1.13 5.57
CA LEU A 52 19.76 -0.76 6.37
C LEU A 52 20.79 -1.92 6.31
N HIS A 53 22.00 -1.62 5.85
CA HIS A 53 23.07 -2.58 5.72
C HIS A 53 24.35 -2.01 6.42
N PRO A 54 25.28 -2.83 6.91
CA PRO A 54 26.53 -2.32 7.52
C PRO A 54 27.31 -1.35 6.65
N THR A 55 27.20 -1.47 5.31
CA THR A 55 27.84 -0.56 4.35
C THR A 55 27.06 0.70 4.03
N GLY A 56 25.90 0.94 4.62
CA GLY A 56 25.10 2.15 4.42
C GLY A 56 23.60 1.91 4.28
N VAL A 57 22.90 2.97 3.91
CA VAL A 57 21.45 2.93 3.59
C VAL A 57 21.30 2.66 2.09
N TRP A 58 20.46 1.70 1.76
CA TRP A 58 20.16 1.31 0.39
C TRP A 58 18.70 1.61 0.06
N ILE A 59 18.46 2.16 -1.12
CA ILE A 59 17.12 2.43 -1.63
C ILE A 59 16.97 1.93 -3.05
N THR A 60 15.73 1.66 -3.42
CA THR A 60 15.35 1.27 -4.79
C THR A 60 14.39 2.27 -5.40
N SER A 61 14.51 2.49 -6.69
CA SER A 61 13.58 3.30 -7.47
C SER A 61 13.54 2.85 -8.93
N PHE A 62 12.42 3.11 -9.61
CA PHE A 62 12.29 2.79 -11.04
C PHE A 62 13.31 3.56 -11.88
N GLY A 63 13.37 4.88 -11.70
CA GLY A 63 14.24 5.74 -12.50
C GLY A 63 15.67 5.86 -12.00
N GLY A 64 15.93 5.51 -10.74
CA GLY A 64 17.24 5.64 -10.10
C GLY A 64 17.93 4.31 -9.81
N SER A 65 17.30 3.18 -10.16
CA SER A 65 17.79 1.83 -9.84
C SER A 65 18.06 1.65 -8.33
N VAL A 66 19.17 1.03 -8.00
CA VAL A 66 19.65 0.87 -6.62
C VAL A 66 20.61 2.01 -6.29
N SER A 67 20.39 2.65 -5.17
CA SER A 67 21.26 3.74 -4.69
C SER A 67 21.68 3.50 -3.26
N LYS A 68 22.91 3.88 -2.95
CA LYS A 68 23.55 3.71 -1.65
C LYS A 68 23.97 5.06 -1.05
N SER A 69 23.73 5.22 0.23
CA SER A 69 24.26 6.34 1.03
C SER A 69 25.07 5.83 2.21
N ASN A 70 26.26 6.38 2.41
CA ASN A 70 27.12 6.09 3.57
C ASN A 70 27.06 7.18 4.65
N ASP A 71 26.32 8.26 4.41
CA ASP A 71 26.29 9.47 5.24
C ASP A 71 24.88 9.86 5.68
N ARG A 72 24.00 8.85 5.84
CA ARG A 72 22.61 9.01 6.27
C ARG A 72 21.78 9.83 5.28
N GLY A 73 21.96 9.58 3.99
CA GLY A 73 21.17 10.19 2.92
C GLY A 73 21.64 11.58 2.47
N LYS A 74 22.76 12.09 2.94
CA LYS A 74 23.30 13.38 2.49
C LYS A 74 23.83 13.30 1.07
N THR A 75 24.52 12.19 0.75
CA THR A 75 25.00 11.90 -0.59
C THR A 75 24.60 10.49 -1.00
N TRP A 76 24.41 10.28 -2.30
CA TRP A 76 23.97 9.03 -2.87
C TRP A 76 24.87 8.64 -4.04
N GLN A 77 25.12 7.33 -4.15
CA GLN A 77 25.77 6.70 -5.27
C GLN A 77 24.83 5.68 -5.90
N SER A 78 24.59 5.79 -7.21
CA SER A 78 23.90 4.75 -7.97
C SER A 78 24.80 3.51 -8.12
N VAL A 79 24.25 2.34 -7.87
CA VAL A 79 24.96 1.04 -7.91
C VAL A 79 24.11 0.04 -8.72
N PRO A 80 24.00 0.22 -10.05
CA PRO A 80 23.26 -0.72 -10.90
C PRO A 80 23.88 -2.13 -10.82
N PRO A 81 23.07 -3.20 -10.70
CA PRO A 81 23.59 -4.53 -10.40
C PRO A 81 24.49 -5.15 -11.47
N ASP A 82 24.36 -4.79 -12.72
CA ASP A 82 25.07 -5.44 -13.84
C ASP A 82 25.88 -4.50 -14.73
N SER A 83 25.90 -3.20 -14.43
CA SER A 83 26.58 -2.19 -15.23
C SER A 83 27.03 -0.99 -14.40
N PHE A 84 28.10 -0.32 -14.85
CA PHE A 84 28.54 0.96 -14.28
C PHE A 84 27.70 2.15 -14.77
N PHE A 85 26.90 1.97 -15.83
CA PHE A 85 26.08 3.00 -16.41
C PHE A 85 24.60 2.69 -16.20
N LEU A 86 23.89 3.62 -15.60
CA LEU A 86 22.44 3.52 -15.42
C LEU A 86 21.71 3.63 -16.76
N ASP A 87 21.00 2.56 -17.14
CA ASP A 87 20.11 2.51 -18.31
C ASP A 87 18.76 1.87 -17.94
N VAL A 88 17.86 2.65 -17.42
CA VAL A 88 16.51 2.18 -17.05
C VAL A 88 15.56 2.10 -18.26
N ALA A 89 15.96 2.64 -19.41
CA ALA A 89 15.11 2.64 -20.60
C ALA A 89 15.10 1.27 -21.29
N THR A 90 16.29 0.65 -21.41
CA THR A 90 16.46 -0.61 -22.15
C THR A 90 16.82 -1.78 -21.25
N ASN A 91 17.36 -1.55 -20.04
CA ASN A 91 17.76 -2.61 -19.13
C ASN A 91 16.76 -2.79 -17.98
N LEU A 92 15.98 -3.87 -18.02
CA LEU A 92 15.00 -4.22 -17.00
C LEU A 92 15.63 -4.41 -15.60
N ASN A 93 16.88 -4.90 -15.56
CA ASN A 93 17.61 -5.10 -14.31
C ASN A 93 18.01 -3.80 -13.61
N HIS A 94 17.87 -2.66 -14.28
CA HIS A 94 18.07 -1.33 -13.69
C HIS A 94 16.79 -0.70 -13.12
N ARG A 95 15.63 -1.33 -13.27
CA ARG A 95 14.34 -0.88 -12.69
C ARG A 95 14.14 -1.61 -11.37
N ALA A 96 14.53 -0.98 -10.25
CA ALA A 96 14.53 -1.62 -8.94
C ALA A 96 13.29 -1.25 -8.12
N PHE A 97 12.70 -2.24 -7.41
CA PHE A 97 11.46 -2.10 -6.67
C PHE A 97 11.57 -2.50 -5.20
N SER A 98 12.40 -3.48 -4.87
CA SER A 98 12.54 -3.96 -3.50
C SER A 98 14.01 -4.21 -3.14
N VAL A 99 14.34 -4.07 -1.85
CA VAL A 99 15.67 -4.34 -1.32
C VAL A 99 15.59 -4.85 0.11
N ILE A 100 16.31 -5.93 0.40
CA ILE A 100 16.45 -6.42 1.77
C ILE A 100 17.93 -6.62 2.11
N ASN A 101 18.23 -6.48 3.40
CA ASN A 101 19.48 -6.94 4.00
C ASN A 101 19.20 -8.20 4.81
N ALA A 102 19.60 -9.34 4.27
CA ALA A 102 19.52 -10.64 4.90
C ALA A 102 20.87 -10.98 5.55
N GLU A 103 21.07 -10.53 6.79
CA GLU A 103 22.30 -10.76 7.59
C GLU A 103 23.62 -10.37 6.91
N GLY A 104 23.63 -9.26 6.23
CA GLY A 104 24.80 -8.77 5.52
C GLY A 104 24.85 -9.19 4.06
N VAL A 105 23.87 -9.94 3.60
CA VAL A 105 23.64 -10.24 2.19
C VAL A 105 22.56 -9.32 1.66
N LEU A 106 22.87 -8.58 0.60
CA LEU A 106 21.90 -7.74 -0.07
C LEU A 106 21.16 -8.53 -1.15
N TYR A 107 19.84 -8.42 -1.16
CA TYR A 107 19.00 -8.86 -2.26
C TYR A 107 18.22 -7.67 -2.80
N VAL A 108 18.24 -7.51 -4.10
CA VAL A 108 17.53 -6.43 -4.81
C VAL A 108 16.62 -7.04 -5.85
N GLY A 109 15.34 -6.75 -5.75
CA GLY A 109 14.32 -7.11 -6.73
C GLY A 109 14.18 -6.04 -7.80
N THR A 110 14.27 -6.45 -9.06
CA THR A 110 14.19 -5.59 -10.24
C THR A 110 13.13 -6.13 -11.21
N ALA A 111 12.92 -5.45 -12.34
CA ALA A 111 12.13 -6.01 -13.44
C ALA A 111 12.92 -7.08 -14.25
N GLY A 112 14.20 -7.29 -13.95
CA GLY A 112 15.09 -8.29 -14.57
C GLY A 112 15.49 -9.42 -13.62
N GLY A 113 14.75 -9.65 -12.54
CA GLY A 113 14.98 -10.70 -11.56
C GLY A 113 15.51 -10.20 -10.22
N ILE A 114 16.15 -11.09 -9.48
CA ILE A 114 16.72 -10.83 -8.16
C ILE A 114 18.24 -10.75 -8.27
N ASN A 115 18.82 -9.71 -7.69
CA ASN A 115 20.25 -9.51 -7.65
C ASN A 115 20.75 -9.67 -6.22
N ARG A 116 21.72 -10.58 -6.01
CA ARG A 116 22.34 -10.84 -4.71
C ARG A 116 23.76 -10.33 -4.67
N SER A 117 24.13 -9.63 -3.60
CA SER A 117 25.51 -9.23 -3.30
C SER A 117 25.92 -9.72 -1.92
N LEU A 118 27.11 -10.34 -1.88
CA LEU A 118 27.74 -10.82 -0.65
C LEU A 118 28.78 -9.84 -0.08
N ASP A 119 29.11 -8.78 -0.82
CA ASP A 119 30.21 -7.86 -0.57
C ASP A 119 29.77 -6.40 -0.44
N GLY A 120 28.48 -6.20 -0.12
CA GLY A 120 27.93 -4.87 0.09
C GLY A 120 27.78 -4.05 -1.18
N GLY A 121 27.44 -4.71 -2.29
CA GLY A 121 27.12 -4.08 -3.56
C GLY A 121 28.31 -3.87 -4.50
N LEU A 122 29.46 -4.51 -4.25
CA LEU A 122 30.61 -4.43 -5.15
C LEU A 122 30.45 -5.40 -6.33
N THR A 123 29.95 -6.61 -6.05
CA THR A 123 29.63 -7.61 -7.07
C THR A 123 28.22 -8.16 -6.87
N TRP A 124 27.60 -8.58 -7.97
CA TRP A 124 26.22 -9.06 -7.98
C TRP A 124 26.07 -10.37 -8.74
N THR A 125 25.21 -11.24 -8.24
CA THR A 125 24.73 -12.44 -8.94
C THR A 125 23.27 -12.25 -9.26
N ASN A 126 22.88 -12.34 -10.52
CA ASN A 126 21.49 -12.24 -10.94
C ASN A 126 20.83 -13.63 -11.00
N PHE A 127 19.62 -13.72 -10.47
CA PHE A 127 18.69 -14.85 -10.55
C PHE A 127 17.46 -14.42 -11.32
N SER A 128 17.19 -15.07 -12.43
CA SER A 128 16.05 -14.78 -13.30
C SER A 128 15.31 -16.05 -13.69
N HIS A 129 14.11 -15.89 -14.24
CA HIS A 129 13.33 -17.02 -14.74
C HIS A 129 14.07 -17.85 -15.79
N GLN A 130 14.92 -17.21 -16.61
CA GLN A 130 15.61 -17.84 -17.73
C GLN A 130 16.95 -18.49 -17.37
N ASN A 131 17.58 -18.11 -16.22
CA ASN A 131 18.96 -18.54 -15.92
C ASN A 131 19.07 -19.59 -14.81
N GLN A 132 17.94 -20.15 -14.35
CA GLN A 132 17.90 -21.13 -13.27
C GLN A 132 17.16 -22.42 -13.66
N THR A 133 17.53 -23.55 -13.06
CA THR A 133 16.85 -24.84 -13.28
C THR A 133 15.49 -24.90 -12.54
N GLN A 134 15.42 -24.31 -11.36
CA GLN A 134 14.21 -24.10 -10.59
C GLN A 134 14.07 -22.59 -10.36
N PRO A 135 13.47 -21.87 -11.31
CA PRO A 135 13.51 -20.42 -11.31
C PRO A 135 12.44 -19.78 -10.43
N ILE A 136 12.57 -18.47 -10.23
CA ILE A 136 11.47 -17.59 -9.81
C ILE A 136 10.33 -17.64 -10.84
N SER A 137 9.09 -17.39 -10.39
CA SER A 137 7.91 -17.46 -11.28
C SER A 137 7.88 -16.36 -12.33
N GLY A 138 8.50 -15.21 -12.07
CA GLY A 138 8.59 -14.09 -13.00
C GLY A 138 9.70 -13.12 -12.60
N ASN A 139 10.17 -12.35 -13.57
CA ASN A 139 11.34 -11.48 -13.37
C ASN A 139 11.01 -10.13 -12.76
N PHE A 140 9.77 -9.68 -12.82
CA PHE A 140 9.37 -8.43 -12.20
C PHE A 140 9.13 -8.65 -10.70
N VAL A 141 10.13 -8.33 -9.88
CA VAL A 141 10.15 -8.60 -8.44
C VAL A 141 9.68 -7.38 -7.66
N VAL A 142 8.44 -7.41 -7.20
CA VAL A 142 7.79 -6.27 -6.54
C VAL A 142 8.08 -6.16 -5.05
N ALA A 143 8.30 -7.31 -4.38
CA ALA A 143 8.66 -7.35 -2.97
C ALA A 143 9.61 -8.50 -2.65
N LEU A 144 10.48 -8.27 -1.68
CA LEU A 144 11.36 -9.27 -1.09
C LEU A 144 11.11 -9.37 0.41
N GLY A 145 11.35 -10.54 1.00
CA GLY A 145 11.27 -10.76 2.42
C GLY A 145 12.27 -11.80 2.91
N GLN A 146 12.70 -11.66 4.15
CA GLN A 146 13.52 -12.64 4.85
C GLN A 146 12.73 -13.24 6.00
N GLN A 147 12.58 -14.56 6.01
CA GLN A 147 12.07 -15.30 7.16
C GLN A 147 13.17 -16.14 7.78
N LYS A 148 13.33 -16.04 9.10
CA LYS A 148 14.26 -16.87 9.87
C LYS A 148 13.52 -17.67 10.92
N TRP A 149 13.77 -18.97 10.94
CA TRP A 149 13.22 -19.86 11.95
C TRP A 149 14.10 -21.10 12.14
N ASN A 150 14.44 -21.40 13.40
CA ASN A 150 15.22 -22.60 13.77
C ASN A 150 16.51 -22.78 12.94
N ASN A 151 17.31 -21.72 12.82
CA ASN A 151 18.56 -21.68 12.03
C ASN A 151 18.39 -21.92 10.51
N ARG A 152 17.15 -21.87 10.00
CA ARG A 152 16.88 -21.84 8.56
C ARG A 152 16.55 -20.41 8.13
N GLU A 153 16.98 -20.10 6.95
CA GLU A 153 16.71 -18.82 6.30
C GLU A 153 15.93 -19.07 5.01
N TYR A 154 14.92 -18.28 4.80
CA TYR A 154 14.08 -18.31 3.60
C TYR A 154 14.08 -16.91 2.99
N ILE A 155 14.36 -16.83 1.70
CA ILE A 155 14.19 -15.62 0.92
C ILE A 155 12.88 -15.74 0.14
N TRP A 156 12.03 -14.77 0.33
CA TRP A 156 10.70 -14.70 -0.28
C TRP A 156 10.68 -13.60 -1.33
N ALA A 157 10.06 -13.87 -2.46
CA ALA A 157 9.91 -12.93 -3.56
C ALA A 157 8.48 -12.93 -4.06
N ALA A 158 7.85 -11.76 -4.11
CA ALA A 158 6.61 -11.54 -4.84
C ALA A 158 6.97 -11.14 -6.26
N THR A 159 6.55 -11.93 -7.23
CA THR A 159 6.97 -11.81 -8.62
C THR A 159 5.77 -11.73 -9.56
N VAL A 160 5.94 -11.00 -10.64
CA VAL A 160 5.02 -10.98 -11.78
C VAL A 160 5.81 -11.14 -13.08
N ASN A 161 5.09 -11.40 -14.16
CA ASN A 161 5.67 -11.49 -15.50
C ASN A 161 6.25 -10.12 -15.92
N ALA A 162 7.44 -10.14 -16.51
CA ALA A 162 8.06 -8.99 -17.16
C ALA A 162 7.80 -9.02 -18.68
N GLU A 163 8.55 -9.80 -19.42
CA GLU A 163 8.48 -9.83 -20.89
C GLU A 163 8.28 -11.25 -21.45
N ASP A 164 8.67 -12.28 -20.71
CA ASP A 164 8.57 -13.67 -21.16
C ASP A 164 7.14 -14.19 -20.91
N PRO A 165 6.46 -14.76 -21.90
CA PRO A 165 5.11 -15.32 -21.73
C PRO A 165 5.04 -16.56 -20.81
N GLU A 166 6.17 -17.22 -20.53
CA GLU A 166 6.26 -18.33 -19.57
C GLU A 166 6.30 -17.85 -18.12
N GLU A 167 6.58 -16.55 -17.90
CA GLU A 167 6.58 -15.96 -16.58
C GLU A 167 5.15 -15.80 -16.04
N THR A 168 5.00 -16.03 -14.74
CA THR A 168 3.71 -15.90 -14.05
C THR A 168 3.84 -15.07 -12.79
N ARG A 169 2.72 -14.53 -12.31
CA ARG A 169 2.67 -13.91 -10.99
C ARG A 169 2.45 -14.96 -9.92
N ALA A 170 3.28 -14.91 -8.89
CA ALA A 170 3.22 -15.82 -7.75
C ALA A 170 4.15 -15.35 -6.62
N VAL A 171 4.23 -16.15 -5.57
CA VAL A 171 5.28 -16.06 -4.56
C VAL A 171 6.33 -17.14 -4.84
N SER A 172 7.59 -16.75 -4.84
CA SER A 172 8.74 -17.65 -5.00
C SER A 172 9.56 -17.66 -3.71
N ILE A 173 9.97 -18.85 -3.23
CA ILE A 173 10.65 -19.03 -1.95
C ILE A 173 11.92 -19.83 -2.17
N SER A 174 13.06 -19.32 -1.69
CA SER A 174 14.36 -19.98 -1.72
C SER A 174 14.85 -20.32 -0.32
N GLU A 175 15.42 -21.52 -0.16
CA GLU A 175 16.07 -22.01 1.07
C GLU A 175 17.59 -22.08 0.95
N ASP A 176 18.14 -21.73 -0.21
CA ASP A 176 19.55 -21.86 -0.55
C ASP A 176 20.21 -20.56 -1.00
N GLY A 177 19.59 -19.43 -0.62
CA GLY A 177 20.10 -18.10 -0.92
C GLY A 177 19.87 -17.65 -2.36
N GLY A 178 18.87 -18.19 -3.04
CA GLY A 178 18.45 -17.77 -4.38
C GLY A 178 18.87 -18.69 -5.52
N PHE A 179 19.54 -19.82 -5.23
CA PHE A 179 19.97 -20.74 -6.30
C PHE A 179 18.84 -21.59 -6.85
N THR A 180 17.87 -21.95 -6.00
CA THR A 180 16.63 -22.63 -6.41
C THR A 180 15.43 -21.97 -5.74
N TRP A 181 14.28 -22.03 -6.42
CA TRP A 181 13.05 -21.42 -5.96
C TRP A 181 11.88 -22.40 -6.05
N ARG A 182 11.06 -22.39 -5.04
CA ARG A 182 9.77 -23.07 -5.02
C ARG A 182 8.67 -22.04 -5.24
N VAL A 183 7.88 -22.21 -6.28
CA VAL A 183 6.74 -21.35 -6.60
C VAL A 183 5.51 -21.78 -5.80
N THR A 184 4.78 -20.83 -5.27
CA THR A 184 3.57 -21.02 -4.47
C THR A 184 2.66 -19.80 -4.59
N LEU A 185 1.44 -19.88 -4.07
CA LEU A 185 0.44 -18.81 -4.13
C LEU A 185 0.30 -18.26 -5.55
N GLU A 186 0.16 -19.18 -6.51
CA GLU A 186 0.10 -18.88 -7.94
C GLU A 186 -1.14 -18.04 -8.28
N ASN A 187 -0.98 -17.16 -9.27
CA ASN A 187 -1.98 -16.21 -9.77
C ASN A 187 -2.34 -15.07 -8.81
N GLU A 188 -1.76 -15.03 -7.60
CA GLU A 188 -1.90 -13.91 -6.69
C GLU A 188 -0.85 -12.83 -6.95
N PHE A 189 -1.27 -11.57 -6.95
CA PHE A 189 -0.36 -10.44 -6.98
C PHE A 189 -0.06 -10.03 -5.54
N ALA A 190 1.03 -10.57 -4.98
CA ALA A 190 1.48 -10.21 -3.65
C ALA A 190 2.24 -8.87 -3.67
N HIS A 191 1.94 -8.01 -2.72
CA HIS A 191 2.56 -6.69 -2.57
C HIS A 191 3.65 -6.66 -1.51
N ASN A 192 3.48 -7.46 -0.45
CA ASN A 192 4.40 -7.45 0.70
C ASN A 192 4.22 -8.70 1.56
N PHE A 193 5.19 -8.93 2.47
CA PHE A 193 5.20 -10.04 3.40
C PHE A 193 5.39 -9.58 4.83
N ALA A 194 4.86 -10.38 5.79
CA ALA A 194 5.21 -10.29 7.19
C ALA A 194 5.46 -11.69 7.75
N PHE A 195 6.32 -11.79 8.76
CA PHE A 195 6.73 -13.07 9.29
C PHE A 195 6.67 -13.10 10.83
N GLU A 196 6.19 -14.21 11.39
CA GLU A 196 6.19 -14.48 12.81
C GLU A 196 6.55 -15.96 13.06
N GLY A 197 7.80 -16.23 13.42
CA GLY A 197 8.27 -17.59 13.58
C GLY A 197 8.15 -18.41 12.30
N ALA A 198 7.39 -19.50 12.33
CA ALA A 198 7.10 -20.33 11.16
C ALA A 198 6.00 -19.75 10.27
N SER A 199 5.21 -18.82 10.79
CA SER A 199 4.10 -18.22 10.05
C SER A 199 4.60 -17.14 9.09
N ALA A 200 4.04 -17.13 7.88
CA ALA A 200 4.20 -16.10 6.89
C ALA A 200 2.83 -15.53 6.50
N TYR A 201 2.79 -14.23 6.28
CA TYR A 201 1.61 -13.52 5.81
C TYR A 201 1.96 -12.86 4.48
N ALA A 202 1.11 -13.05 3.47
CA ALA A 202 1.19 -12.39 2.18
C ALA A 202 -0.03 -11.50 1.97
N VAL A 203 0.19 -10.24 1.67
CA VAL A 203 -0.86 -9.28 1.31
C VAL A 203 -0.92 -9.15 -0.20
N THR A 204 -2.14 -9.27 -0.76
CA THR A 204 -2.37 -9.33 -2.20
C THR A 204 -3.50 -8.41 -2.64
N ASP A 205 -3.72 -8.31 -3.96
CA ASP A 205 -4.90 -7.66 -4.55
C ASP A 205 -6.22 -8.33 -4.13
N GLN A 206 -6.18 -9.60 -3.74
CA GLN A 206 -7.39 -10.40 -3.50
C GLN A 206 -7.52 -10.85 -2.06
N GLY A 207 -6.65 -10.45 -1.16
CA GLY A 207 -6.77 -10.79 0.25
C GLY A 207 -5.47 -10.82 1.03
N LEU A 208 -5.65 -11.16 2.29
CA LEU A 208 -4.59 -11.53 3.21
C LEU A 208 -4.52 -13.05 3.29
N TYR A 209 -3.35 -13.59 3.05
CA TYR A 209 -3.08 -15.03 3.12
C TYR A 209 -2.10 -15.33 4.25
N ARG A 210 -2.27 -16.48 4.90
CA ARG A 210 -1.39 -17.01 5.93
C ARG A 210 -0.90 -18.41 5.56
N SER A 211 0.36 -18.66 5.80
CA SER A 211 0.98 -19.97 5.78
C SER A 211 1.65 -20.24 7.12
N ASP A 212 1.51 -21.43 7.67
CA ASP A 212 2.18 -21.87 8.92
C ASP A 212 3.26 -22.92 8.64
N ASP A 213 3.55 -23.17 7.38
CA ASP A 213 4.45 -24.22 6.89
C ASP A 213 5.44 -23.72 5.83
N PHE A 214 5.92 -22.46 6.00
CA PHE A 214 6.88 -21.81 5.11
C PHE A 214 6.42 -21.72 3.66
N GLY A 215 5.12 -21.45 3.46
CA GLY A 215 4.52 -21.26 2.15
C GLY A 215 4.24 -22.54 1.36
N HIS A 216 4.21 -23.72 2.01
CA HIS A 216 3.75 -24.94 1.36
C HIS A 216 2.25 -24.95 1.17
N THR A 217 1.51 -24.48 2.17
CA THR A 217 0.05 -24.31 2.10
C THR A 217 -0.36 -22.92 2.56
N TRP A 218 -1.50 -22.45 2.05
CA TRP A 218 -2.03 -21.11 2.34
C TRP A 218 -3.49 -21.15 2.72
N ALA A 219 -3.85 -20.33 3.69
CA ALA A 219 -5.22 -20.06 4.07
C ALA A 219 -5.52 -18.57 3.86
N LYS A 220 -6.56 -18.25 3.11
CA LYS A 220 -7.06 -16.88 2.96
C LYS A 220 -7.83 -16.48 4.21
N PHE A 221 -7.55 -15.30 4.75
CA PHE A 221 -8.37 -14.72 5.80
C PHE A 221 -9.75 -14.34 5.30
N PRO A 222 -10.79 -14.48 6.12
CA PRO A 222 -12.10 -13.90 5.82
C PRO A 222 -12.01 -12.37 5.78
N THR A 223 -13.06 -11.72 5.27
CA THR A 223 -13.17 -10.26 5.31
C THR A 223 -12.92 -9.75 6.72
N ILE A 224 -11.97 -8.83 6.85
CA ILE A 224 -11.64 -8.20 8.13
C ILE A 224 -12.81 -7.34 8.59
N VAL A 225 -13.26 -7.53 9.84
CA VAL A 225 -14.34 -6.75 10.45
C VAL A 225 -13.83 -6.16 11.75
N ASP A 226 -14.04 -4.86 11.93
CA ASP A 226 -13.69 -4.16 13.18
C ASP A 226 -14.47 -4.74 14.36
N GLU A 227 -13.77 -5.06 15.45
CA GLU A 227 -14.38 -5.65 16.63
C GLU A 227 -15.32 -4.70 17.35
N ASN A 228 -15.00 -3.41 17.37
CA ASN A 228 -15.75 -2.39 18.11
C ASN A 228 -16.90 -1.82 17.26
N GLU A 229 -16.59 -1.36 16.07
CA GLU A 229 -17.55 -0.69 15.18
C GLU A 229 -18.40 -1.67 14.37
N LYS A 230 -18.01 -2.96 14.31
CA LYS A 230 -18.64 -3.98 13.47
C LYS A 230 -18.71 -3.59 11.98
N GLN A 231 -17.76 -2.77 11.56
CA GLN A 231 -17.62 -2.32 10.18
C GLN A 231 -16.62 -3.20 9.44
N PRO A 232 -16.92 -3.65 8.21
CA PRO A 232 -15.96 -4.39 7.42
C PRO A 232 -14.86 -3.48 6.89
N TYR A 233 -13.69 -4.06 6.65
CA TYR A 233 -12.70 -3.48 5.77
C TYR A 233 -13.25 -3.50 4.34
N LEU A 234 -13.27 -2.36 3.67
CA LEU A 234 -14.03 -2.18 2.42
C LEU A 234 -13.32 -2.72 1.17
N SER A 235 -12.07 -3.12 1.28
CA SER A 235 -11.27 -3.67 0.18
C SER A 235 -10.81 -5.08 0.51
N GLU A 236 -10.55 -5.87 -0.52
CA GLU A 236 -9.78 -7.11 -0.40
C GLU A 236 -8.31 -6.90 -0.78
N GLU A 237 -7.98 -5.72 -1.29
CA GLU A 237 -6.62 -5.34 -1.67
C GLU A 237 -5.87 -4.80 -0.45
N TYR A 238 -4.69 -5.36 -0.19
CA TYR A 238 -3.80 -4.93 0.89
C TYR A 238 -2.40 -4.70 0.34
N TYR A 239 -1.73 -3.62 0.76
CA TYR A 239 -0.44 -3.19 0.22
C TYR A 239 0.75 -3.51 1.09
N CYS A 240 0.57 -3.53 2.41
CA CYS A 240 1.66 -3.78 3.33
C CYS A 240 1.21 -4.60 4.53
N ALA A 241 2.13 -5.38 5.06
CA ALA A 241 1.97 -6.08 6.33
C ALA A 241 3.24 -5.97 7.15
N GLY A 242 3.09 -6.05 8.47
CA GLY A 242 4.21 -6.08 9.41
C GLY A 242 3.82 -6.73 10.71
N VAL A 243 4.78 -7.36 11.37
CA VAL A 243 4.61 -7.94 12.70
C VAL A 243 5.47 -7.17 13.70
N LEU A 244 4.88 -6.77 14.81
CA LEU A 244 5.57 -6.15 15.93
C LEU A 244 5.08 -6.76 17.25
N GLY A 245 5.97 -7.45 17.95
CA GLY A 245 5.59 -8.26 19.09
C GLY A 245 4.65 -9.38 18.68
N ASN A 246 3.44 -9.43 19.25
CA ASN A 246 2.39 -10.38 18.90
C ASN A 246 1.30 -9.75 18.01
N GLN A 247 1.54 -8.57 17.46
CA GLN A 247 0.57 -7.87 16.64
C GLN A 247 0.92 -7.96 15.16
N LEU A 248 -0.06 -8.34 14.35
CA LEU A 248 -0.02 -8.24 12.90
C LEU A 248 -0.74 -6.97 12.47
N PHE A 249 -0.05 -6.18 11.69
CA PHE A 249 -0.54 -4.94 11.05
C PHE A 249 -0.73 -5.19 9.56
N VAL A 250 -1.86 -4.80 9.02
CA VAL A 250 -2.19 -4.95 7.58
C VAL A 250 -2.75 -3.63 7.07
N GLY A 251 -2.08 -3.04 6.09
CA GLY A 251 -2.45 -1.75 5.52
C GLY A 251 -2.90 -1.85 4.07
N GLY A 252 -3.86 -1.01 3.69
CA GLY A 252 -4.40 -0.92 2.34
C GLY A 252 -5.31 0.29 2.17
N PRO A 253 -6.16 0.33 1.12
CA PRO A 253 -6.94 1.53 0.77
C PRO A 253 -7.91 2.01 1.85
N ASP A 254 -8.39 1.12 2.73
CA ASP A 254 -9.36 1.44 3.78
C ASP A 254 -8.73 1.74 5.15
N GLY A 255 -7.41 1.82 5.23
CA GLY A 255 -6.68 2.13 6.45
C GLY A 255 -5.82 0.98 6.94
N LEU A 256 -5.58 0.92 8.25
CA LEU A 256 -4.74 -0.06 8.92
C LEU A 256 -5.59 -1.00 9.79
N ALA A 257 -5.51 -2.29 9.51
CA ALA A 257 -6.09 -3.34 10.35
C ALA A 257 -5.02 -3.91 11.29
N VAL A 258 -5.38 -4.15 12.54
CA VAL A 258 -4.47 -4.68 13.57
C VAL A 258 -5.14 -5.84 14.31
N THR A 259 -4.42 -6.93 14.48
CA THR A 259 -4.82 -8.07 15.31
C THR A 259 -3.68 -8.48 16.23
N ALA A 260 -4.00 -8.93 17.46
CA ALA A 260 -3.06 -9.49 18.42
C ALA A 260 -3.34 -10.97 18.73
N ASN A 261 -4.26 -11.60 18.00
CA ASN A 261 -4.75 -12.96 18.25
C ASN A 261 -4.92 -13.76 16.94
N ASN A 262 -3.96 -13.60 16.04
CA ASN A 262 -3.90 -14.31 14.76
C ASN A 262 -5.15 -14.13 13.88
N GLY A 263 -5.77 -12.94 13.93
CA GLY A 263 -6.93 -12.61 13.12
C GLY A 263 -8.27 -13.07 13.67
N ALA A 264 -8.33 -13.55 14.91
CA ALA A 264 -9.60 -13.88 15.55
C ALA A 264 -10.46 -12.62 15.79
N THR A 265 -9.83 -11.51 16.13
CA THR A 265 -10.46 -10.18 16.17
C THR A 265 -9.53 -9.13 15.56
N TRP A 266 -10.13 -8.05 15.04
CA TRP A 266 -9.42 -6.97 14.39
C TRP A 266 -9.90 -5.61 14.89
N THR A 267 -8.99 -4.65 14.96
CA THR A 267 -9.30 -3.23 15.10
C THR A 267 -8.86 -2.49 13.85
N LEU A 268 -9.69 -1.56 13.37
CA LEU A 268 -9.41 -0.78 12.17
C LEU A 268 -9.08 0.66 12.54
N GLN A 269 -7.94 1.15 12.06
CA GLN A 269 -7.51 2.54 12.19
C GLN A 269 -7.69 3.22 10.83
N ARG A 270 -8.61 4.17 10.76
CA ARG A 270 -8.90 4.97 9.57
C ARG A 270 -8.42 6.40 9.79
N GLY A 271 -8.13 7.12 8.70
CA GLY A 271 -7.69 8.52 8.77
C GLY A 271 -8.80 9.52 9.14
N SER A 272 -10.03 9.05 9.39
CA SER A 272 -11.16 9.86 9.81
C SER A 272 -11.34 9.84 11.33
N VAL A 273 -11.74 10.95 11.91
CA VAL A 273 -12.13 11.05 13.33
C VAL A 273 -13.53 10.48 13.50
N ALA A 274 -13.80 9.82 14.63
CA ALA A 274 -15.15 9.33 14.92
C ALA A 274 -16.16 10.48 15.07
N ALA A 275 -17.36 10.31 14.53
CA ALA A 275 -18.40 11.32 14.60
C ALA A 275 -18.80 11.59 16.06
N GLY A 276 -18.93 12.87 16.43
CA GLY A 276 -19.25 13.31 17.78
C GLY A 276 -18.10 13.25 18.78
N GLU A 277 -16.90 12.86 18.36
CA GLU A 277 -15.69 12.85 19.17
C GLU A 277 -14.76 14.00 18.82
N ASN A 278 -13.90 14.42 19.76
CA ASN A 278 -12.87 15.43 19.57
C ASN A 278 -13.36 16.77 18.95
N GLY A 279 -14.63 17.13 19.18
CA GLY A 279 -15.23 18.36 18.66
C GLY A 279 -15.82 18.23 17.26
N GLU A 280 -15.78 17.06 16.67
CA GLU A 280 -16.44 16.78 15.39
C GLU A 280 -17.98 16.76 15.57
N PRO A 281 -18.72 17.19 14.54
CA PRO A 281 -20.17 17.13 14.57
C PRO A 281 -20.64 15.67 14.60
N ARG A 282 -21.87 15.48 15.03
CA ARG A 282 -22.51 14.15 15.11
C ARG A 282 -22.64 13.44 13.76
N THR A 283 -22.59 14.19 12.68
CA THR A 283 -22.54 13.68 11.31
C THR A 283 -21.64 14.57 10.47
N TYR A 284 -20.79 13.98 9.63
CA TYR A 284 -19.97 14.73 8.67
C TYR A 284 -19.59 13.89 7.46
N ALA A 285 -19.11 14.55 6.40
CA ALA A 285 -18.61 13.88 5.18
C ALA A 285 -17.08 13.97 5.12
N TYR A 286 -16.40 12.86 4.82
CA TYR A 286 -14.93 12.80 4.67
C TYR A 286 -14.52 11.87 3.51
N PRO A 287 -13.60 12.29 2.64
CA PRO A 287 -13.03 13.65 2.53
C PRO A 287 -14.05 14.67 2.04
N ASN A 288 -13.81 15.93 2.37
CA ASN A 288 -14.62 17.03 1.87
C ASN A 288 -13.71 18.27 1.69
N PRO A 289 -13.39 18.71 0.46
CA PRO A 289 -13.94 18.26 -0.83
C PRO A 289 -13.62 16.79 -1.18
N PHE A 290 -14.48 16.21 -2.00
CA PHE A 290 -14.40 14.85 -2.50
C PHE A 290 -14.15 14.83 -4.01
N SER A 291 -13.23 14.00 -4.48
CA SER A 291 -13.00 13.72 -5.91
C SER A 291 -13.32 12.25 -6.19
N PRO A 292 -14.34 11.96 -7.01
CA PRO A 292 -14.69 10.59 -7.40
C PRO A 292 -13.57 9.83 -8.11
N SER A 293 -12.66 10.54 -8.80
CA SER A 293 -11.54 9.91 -9.53
C SER A 293 -10.27 9.75 -8.71
N ARG A 294 -10.16 10.36 -7.50
CA ARG A 294 -8.89 10.47 -6.77
C ARG A 294 -8.93 10.06 -5.31
N HIS A 295 -10.06 10.24 -4.63
CA HIS A 295 -10.12 10.09 -3.18
C HIS A 295 -10.69 8.73 -2.76
N ASN A 296 -9.98 8.05 -1.84
CA ASN A 296 -10.40 6.78 -1.24
C ASN A 296 -10.86 5.77 -2.30
N GLN A 297 -9.99 5.52 -3.29
CA GLN A 297 -10.33 4.61 -4.37
C GLN A 297 -10.49 3.17 -3.85
N LEU A 298 -11.63 2.59 -4.13
CA LEU A 298 -11.94 1.18 -3.91
C LEU A 298 -12.33 0.58 -5.25
N ARG A 299 -11.55 -0.38 -5.75
CA ARG A 299 -11.79 -1.03 -7.06
C ARG A 299 -11.89 -0.05 -8.23
N GLY A 300 -11.15 1.07 -8.16
CA GLY A 300 -11.12 2.10 -9.19
C GLY A 300 -12.14 3.22 -9.04
N ASP A 301 -13.14 3.10 -8.18
CA ASP A 301 -14.10 4.15 -7.88
C ASP A 301 -13.71 4.87 -6.57
N GLY A 302 -13.60 6.19 -6.61
CA GLY A 302 -13.40 7.01 -5.41
C GLY A 302 -14.69 7.09 -4.59
N HIS A 303 -14.57 7.37 -3.30
CA HIS A 303 -15.74 7.52 -2.45
C HIS A 303 -15.55 8.53 -1.31
N VAL A 304 -16.67 9.08 -0.86
CA VAL A 304 -16.79 9.86 0.38
C VAL A 304 -17.54 9.03 1.41
N ARG A 305 -17.14 9.14 2.67
CA ARG A 305 -17.82 8.51 3.81
C ARG A 305 -18.71 9.53 4.50
N PHE A 306 -19.97 9.20 4.66
CA PHE A 306 -20.88 9.92 5.54
C PHE A 306 -20.81 9.30 6.92
N GLN A 307 -20.08 9.94 7.82
CA GLN A 307 -19.88 9.53 9.20
C GLN A 307 -21.08 9.90 10.05
N TYR A 308 -21.49 9.03 10.97
CA TYR A 308 -22.55 9.30 11.94
C TYR A 308 -22.38 8.48 13.23
N ASN A 309 -22.88 9.03 14.33
CA ASN A 309 -22.89 8.36 15.63
C ASN A 309 -24.33 8.04 16.04
N LEU A 310 -24.56 6.80 16.47
CA LEU A 310 -25.80 6.34 17.10
C LEU A 310 -25.60 6.14 18.60
N THR A 311 -26.53 6.68 19.40
CA THR A 311 -26.52 6.48 20.86
C THR A 311 -27.28 5.23 21.31
N ALA A 312 -28.08 4.64 20.41
CA ALA A 312 -28.85 3.43 20.62
C ALA A 312 -29.02 2.64 19.28
N PRO A 313 -29.37 1.35 19.33
CA PRO A 313 -29.75 0.60 18.14
C PRO A 313 -30.89 1.30 17.36
N GLY A 314 -30.77 1.35 16.03
CA GLY A 314 -31.77 2.03 15.20
C GLY A 314 -31.57 1.71 13.72
N THR A 315 -32.24 2.46 12.86
CA THR A 315 -32.03 2.41 11.41
C THR A 315 -31.50 3.74 10.90
N VAL A 316 -30.73 3.70 9.82
CA VAL A 316 -30.20 4.87 9.15
C VAL A 316 -30.68 4.92 7.71
N THR A 317 -31.04 6.12 7.24
CA THR A 317 -31.29 6.44 5.84
C THR A 317 -30.45 7.65 5.46
N ILE A 318 -29.71 7.53 4.36
CA ILE A 318 -28.84 8.60 3.85
C ILE A 318 -29.22 8.92 2.41
N LYS A 319 -29.51 10.19 2.15
CA LYS A 319 -29.87 10.71 0.83
C LYS A 319 -28.99 11.90 0.48
N VAL A 320 -28.66 12.01 -0.80
CA VAL A 320 -27.89 13.12 -1.37
C VAL A 320 -28.78 13.90 -2.32
N PHE A 321 -28.72 15.22 -2.24
CA PHE A 321 -29.50 16.17 -3.02
C PHE A 321 -28.58 17.17 -3.71
N ASP A 322 -28.97 17.67 -4.86
CA ASP A 322 -28.31 18.77 -5.52
C ASP A 322 -28.68 20.13 -4.90
N PHE A 323 -28.23 21.23 -5.51
CA PHE A 323 -28.52 22.58 -5.04
C PHE A 323 -30.00 22.97 -5.20
N ALA A 324 -30.73 22.36 -6.11
CA ALA A 324 -32.18 22.54 -6.28
C ALA A 324 -32.99 21.67 -5.30
N MET A 325 -32.34 20.91 -4.43
CA MET A 325 -32.94 19.93 -3.52
C MET A 325 -33.61 18.75 -4.24
N GLU A 326 -33.20 18.46 -5.46
CA GLU A 326 -33.61 17.27 -6.17
C GLU A 326 -32.77 16.07 -5.69
N LEU A 327 -33.41 14.89 -5.58
CA LEU A 327 -32.73 13.66 -5.13
C LEU A 327 -31.72 13.19 -6.17
N VAL A 328 -30.46 13.15 -5.78
CA VAL A 328 -29.34 12.66 -6.59
C VAL A 328 -29.06 11.18 -6.34
N ALA A 329 -28.99 10.80 -5.06
CA ALA A 329 -28.72 9.41 -4.68
C ALA A 329 -29.40 9.06 -3.36
N GLU A 330 -29.83 7.80 -3.23
CA GLU A 330 -30.14 7.18 -1.94
C GLU A 330 -29.01 6.20 -1.61
N VAL A 331 -28.13 6.64 -0.70
CA VAL A 331 -26.90 5.90 -0.33
C VAL A 331 -27.26 4.65 0.44
N VAL A 332 -28.12 4.76 1.44
CA VAL A 332 -28.72 3.64 2.17
C VAL A 332 -30.16 3.99 2.57
N SER A 333 -31.00 2.98 2.64
CA SER A 333 -32.40 3.10 3.01
C SER A 333 -32.74 2.16 4.16
N SER A 334 -33.13 2.74 5.29
CA SER A 334 -33.57 2.01 6.50
C SER A 334 -32.60 0.88 6.93
N LYS A 335 -31.29 1.10 6.79
CA LYS A 335 -30.27 0.12 7.13
C LYS A 335 -30.22 -0.08 8.66
N PRO A 336 -30.42 -1.30 9.17
CA PRO A 336 -30.39 -1.53 10.60
C PRO A 336 -28.97 -1.46 11.18
N ARG A 337 -28.86 -0.88 12.37
CA ARG A 337 -27.68 -0.86 13.21
C ARG A 337 -28.06 -1.41 14.59
N ASN A 338 -27.47 -2.55 14.93
CA ASN A 338 -27.89 -3.34 16.11
C ASN A 338 -27.25 -2.89 17.42
N SER A 339 -26.40 -1.87 17.38
CA SER A 339 -25.73 -1.29 18.56
C SER A 339 -25.56 0.20 18.41
N ALA A 340 -25.38 0.89 19.55
CA ALA A 340 -24.79 2.22 19.58
C ALA A 340 -23.35 2.18 19.03
N GLY A 341 -22.85 3.29 18.50
CA GLY A 341 -21.49 3.40 18.01
C GLY A 341 -21.32 4.35 16.85
N ASN A 342 -20.09 4.44 16.37
CA ASN A 342 -19.73 5.23 15.21
C ASN A 342 -19.81 4.36 13.94
N TYR A 343 -20.45 4.91 12.92
CA TYR A 343 -20.68 4.24 11.65
C TYR A 343 -20.40 5.19 10.49
N PHE A 344 -20.23 4.61 9.30
CA PHE A 344 -20.22 5.37 8.07
C PHE A 344 -20.89 4.58 6.93
N GLU A 345 -21.31 5.32 5.91
CA GLU A 345 -21.76 4.79 4.63
C GLU A 345 -20.99 5.49 3.53
N ILE A 346 -20.72 4.77 2.44
CA ILE A 346 -19.96 5.31 1.32
C ILE A 346 -20.87 5.77 0.19
N TRP A 347 -20.47 6.87 -0.47
CA TRP A 347 -21.06 7.31 -1.72
C TRP A 347 -19.94 7.54 -2.73
N ASP A 348 -20.11 6.95 -3.91
CA ASP A 348 -19.12 6.97 -5.01
C ASP A 348 -19.23 8.21 -5.91
N GLY A 349 -20.07 9.18 -5.57
CA GLY A 349 -20.31 10.37 -6.39
C GLY A 349 -21.18 10.09 -7.62
N LYS A 350 -21.93 9.00 -7.66
CA LYS A 350 -22.83 8.68 -8.76
C LYS A 350 -24.29 8.98 -8.39
N ASN A 351 -25.07 9.34 -9.41
CA ASN A 351 -26.50 9.53 -9.28
C ASN A 351 -27.25 8.19 -9.37
N THR A 352 -28.59 8.23 -9.26
CA THR A 352 -29.45 7.03 -9.34
C THR A 352 -29.38 6.30 -10.68
N ARG A 353 -28.81 6.90 -11.73
CA ARG A 353 -28.60 6.28 -13.05
C ARG A 353 -27.20 5.68 -13.20
N GLY A 354 -26.31 5.88 -12.22
CA GLY A 354 -24.92 5.45 -12.26
C GLY A 354 -23.95 6.42 -12.94
N ASP A 355 -24.42 7.65 -13.30
CA ASP A 355 -23.56 8.67 -13.88
C ASP A 355 -22.81 9.42 -12.76
N VAL A 356 -21.53 9.72 -12.96
CA VAL A 356 -20.76 10.58 -12.04
C VAL A 356 -21.38 11.98 -12.03
N VAL A 357 -21.57 12.52 -10.83
CA VAL A 357 -22.17 13.86 -10.66
C VAL A 357 -21.19 14.97 -11.05
N HIS A 358 -21.69 16.11 -11.49
CA HIS A 358 -20.86 17.26 -11.83
C HIS A 358 -20.22 17.90 -10.61
N ASN A 359 -19.12 18.62 -10.83
CA ASN A 359 -18.49 19.44 -9.79
C ASN A 359 -19.52 20.43 -9.19
N GLY A 360 -19.56 20.47 -7.86
CA GLY A 360 -20.53 21.32 -7.17
C GLY A 360 -20.71 20.97 -5.69
N VAL A 361 -21.63 21.69 -5.06
CA VAL A 361 -22.03 21.44 -3.67
C VAL A 361 -23.30 20.61 -3.67
N TYR A 362 -23.26 19.51 -2.94
CA TYR A 362 -24.38 18.62 -2.69
C TYR A 362 -24.74 18.64 -1.22
N PHE A 363 -26.03 18.49 -0.92
CA PHE A 363 -26.51 18.36 0.45
C PHE A 363 -26.75 16.90 0.75
N TYR A 364 -26.31 16.42 1.90
CA TYR A 364 -26.70 15.12 2.38
C TYR A 364 -27.63 15.24 3.58
N ARG A 365 -28.56 14.31 3.68
CA ARG A 365 -29.49 14.15 4.77
C ARG A 365 -29.29 12.77 5.38
N ILE A 366 -29.05 12.71 6.68
CA ILE A 366 -28.94 11.49 7.46
C ILE A 366 -30.12 11.44 8.44
N ASP A 367 -31.01 10.48 8.24
CA ASP A 367 -32.11 10.18 9.15
C ASP A 367 -31.68 9.07 10.09
N LEU A 368 -31.55 9.37 11.39
CA LEU A 368 -31.25 8.42 12.44
C LEU A 368 -32.54 8.13 13.20
N ALA A 369 -33.07 6.91 13.07
CA ALA A 369 -34.34 6.54 13.69
C ALA A 369 -34.30 6.71 15.22
N GLY A 370 -35.19 7.50 15.75
CA GLY A 370 -35.26 7.85 17.17
C GLY A 370 -34.30 8.96 17.62
N GLU A 371 -33.40 9.43 16.77
CA GLU A 371 -32.36 10.41 17.11
C GLU A 371 -32.40 11.68 16.23
N GLY A 372 -33.27 11.70 15.22
CA GLY A 372 -33.55 12.88 14.42
C GLY A 372 -32.89 12.89 13.04
N VAL A 373 -33.00 14.04 12.39
CA VAL A 373 -32.54 14.31 11.03
C VAL A 373 -31.34 15.25 11.07
N HIS A 374 -30.27 14.89 10.39
CA HIS A 374 -29.07 15.70 10.29
C HIS A 374 -28.78 16.05 8.83
N TRP A 375 -28.41 17.30 8.60
CA TRP A 375 -28.04 17.80 7.28
C TRP A 375 -26.60 18.25 7.25
N GLY A 376 -25.95 18.01 6.12
CA GLY A 376 -24.62 18.52 5.87
C GLY A 376 -24.38 18.77 4.39
N LYS A 377 -23.15 19.15 4.08
CA LYS A 377 -22.72 19.47 2.71
C LYS A 377 -21.49 18.64 2.35
N VAL A 378 -21.43 18.19 1.10
CA VAL A 378 -20.25 17.65 0.48
C VAL A 378 -19.97 18.41 -0.82
N MET A 379 -18.73 18.83 -1.01
CA MET A 379 -18.29 19.46 -2.23
C MET A 379 -17.62 18.41 -3.11
N VAL A 380 -18.11 18.23 -4.33
CA VAL A 380 -17.50 17.37 -5.34
C VAL A 380 -16.63 18.24 -6.24
N LEU A 381 -15.35 17.87 -6.35
CA LEU A 381 -14.35 18.51 -7.20
C LEU A 381 -13.50 17.44 -7.85
N ASP A 382 -13.73 17.19 -9.13
CA ASP A 382 -12.99 16.18 -9.91
C ASP A 382 -12.03 16.82 -10.93
#